data_424284eef43e691de9a5816892f95b9e
#
_entry.id   424284eef43e691de9a5816892f95b9e
#
_cell.length_a   1.000
_cell.length_b   1.000
_cell.length_c   1.000
_cell.angle_alpha   90.00
_cell.angle_beta   90.00
_cell.angle_gamma   90.00
#
_symmetry.space_group_name_H-M   'P 1'
#
loop_
_entity.id
_entity.type
_entity.pdbx_description
1 polymer ?
#
loop_
_entity_poly.entity_id
_entity_poly.type
_entity_poly.pdbx_seq_one_letter_code
_entity_poly.pdbx_strand_id
1 'polypeptide(L)'
;MKLFTAVYHEPGIFDYPLGRKLKKDFADLPWHEIKSHNRIEEMTQRPNSDFPKMKRFLIIGTRKTHRYTENHKISDYLVPFTSSGCTAMCLYCYLVCNYNKCAYLRLFVNREDMMERLIKNSKKGAVPQTFEIGSNSDLVLENMITNNLEWVIPAFAREGRGQITFPTKFASVKPLLGLDHQGKSIFRMSVNPQEIIDHIELGTSPLHQRIQAVNDMCEAGYPVGILIAPIILNDGWKEKYMNLIDQLADGLTEKAKKSM
;
A
#
# COMPACT_ATOMS: atom_id res chain seq x y z
N MET A 1 -18.60 8.72 -4.05
CA MET A 1 -18.25 8.28 -5.42
C MET A 1 -17.80 6.82 -5.34
N LYS A 2 -18.36 5.90 -6.17
CA LYS A 2 -17.93 4.49 -6.15
C LYS A 2 -16.45 4.42 -6.57
N LEU A 3 -15.60 3.75 -5.81
CA LEU A 3 -14.15 3.64 -6.06
C LEU A 3 -13.90 2.88 -7.37
N PHE A 4 -14.66 1.82 -7.62
CA PHE A 4 -14.55 0.98 -8.81
C PHE A 4 -15.79 1.05 -9.69
N THR A 5 -15.61 0.74 -10.99
CA THR A 5 -16.66 0.69 -12.02
C THR A 5 -16.84 -0.71 -12.58
N ALA A 6 -15.86 -1.58 -12.48
CA ALA A 6 -15.92 -2.98 -12.90
C ALA A 6 -14.91 -3.83 -12.09
N VAL A 7 -15.16 -5.12 -12.03
CA VAL A 7 -14.28 -6.13 -11.43
C VAL A 7 -13.87 -7.13 -12.50
N TYR A 8 -12.56 -7.40 -12.58
CA TYR A 8 -11.97 -8.44 -13.42
C TYR A 8 -11.35 -9.51 -12.51
N HIS A 9 -11.68 -10.78 -12.72
CA HIS A 9 -11.26 -11.82 -11.78
C HIS A 9 -10.81 -13.11 -12.45
N GLU A 10 -9.85 -13.79 -11.85
CA GLU A 10 -9.51 -15.17 -12.17
C GLU A 10 -10.60 -16.14 -11.64
N PRO A 11 -10.87 -17.28 -12.28
CA PRO A 11 -11.97 -18.17 -11.88
C PRO A 11 -11.80 -18.76 -10.47
N GLY A 12 -10.58 -19.12 -10.07
CA GLY A 12 -10.30 -19.75 -8.76
C GLY A 12 -10.38 -18.85 -7.54
N ILE A 13 -10.72 -17.55 -7.67
CA ILE A 13 -10.75 -16.64 -6.52
C ILE A 13 -11.83 -17.00 -5.49
N PHE A 14 -12.89 -17.65 -5.89
CA PHE A 14 -14.02 -18.01 -5.04
C PHE A 14 -13.74 -19.19 -4.10
N ASP A 15 -12.63 -19.91 -4.31
CA ASP A 15 -12.14 -20.91 -3.36
C ASP A 15 -11.66 -20.27 -2.05
N TYR A 16 -11.32 -18.98 -2.09
CA TYR A 16 -10.80 -18.23 -0.97
C TYR A 16 -11.89 -17.40 -0.25
N PRO A 17 -11.87 -17.31 1.09
CA PRO A 17 -12.83 -16.51 1.86
C PRO A 17 -12.86 -15.04 1.42
N LEU A 18 -11.68 -14.44 1.16
CA LEU A 18 -11.58 -13.05 0.71
C LEU A 18 -12.25 -12.85 -0.66
N GLY A 19 -12.10 -13.79 -1.59
CA GLY A 19 -12.74 -13.71 -2.91
C GLY A 19 -14.26 -13.71 -2.81
N ARG A 20 -14.82 -14.58 -1.96
CA ARG A 20 -16.27 -14.60 -1.68
C ARG A 20 -16.76 -13.31 -1.00
N LYS A 21 -15.98 -12.76 -0.06
CA LYS A 21 -16.28 -11.46 0.56
C LYS A 21 -16.33 -10.35 -0.49
N LEU A 22 -15.32 -10.24 -1.33
CA LEU A 22 -15.25 -9.21 -2.38
C LEU A 22 -16.41 -9.33 -3.38
N LYS A 23 -16.83 -10.57 -3.74
CA LYS A 23 -18.00 -10.77 -4.58
C LYS A 23 -19.28 -10.19 -3.97
N LYS A 24 -19.43 -10.34 -2.66
CA LYS A 24 -20.58 -9.79 -1.91
C LYS A 24 -20.49 -8.27 -1.82
N ASP A 25 -19.33 -7.74 -1.47
CA ASP A 25 -19.11 -6.30 -1.26
C ASP A 25 -19.26 -5.47 -2.54
N PHE A 26 -18.96 -6.06 -3.69
CA PHE A 26 -19.06 -5.43 -5.02
C PHE A 26 -20.12 -6.09 -5.92
N ALA A 27 -21.19 -6.63 -5.34
CA ALA A 27 -22.23 -7.35 -6.09
C ALA A 27 -22.92 -6.50 -7.17
N ASP A 28 -23.01 -5.19 -6.97
CA ASP A 28 -23.64 -4.24 -7.93
C ASP A 28 -22.74 -3.85 -9.09
N LEU A 29 -21.49 -4.28 -9.14
CA LEU A 29 -20.59 -4.00 -10.24
C LEU A 29 -20.64 -5.11 -11.30
N PRO A 30 -20.35 -4.80 -12.58
CA PRO A 30 -20.11 -5.84 -13.57
C PRO A 30 -18.84 -6.63 -13.22
N TRP A 31 -18.94 -7.96 -13.31
CA TRP A 31 -17.84 -8.90 -13.07
C TRP A 31 -17.48 -9.61 -14.37
N HIS A 32 -16.20 -9.53 -14.72
CA HIS A 32 -15.63 -10.09 -15.94
C HIS A 32 -14.59 -11.15 -15.58
N GLU A 33 -14.78 -12.37 -16.04
CA GLU A 33 -13.78 -13.43 -15.87
C GLU A 33 -12.61 -13.23 -16.83
N ILE A 34 -11.39 -13.40 -16.32
CA ILE A 34 -10.14 -13.29 -17.06
C ILE A 34 -9.25 -14.51 -16.83
N LYS A 35 -8.45 -14.87 -17.82
CA LYS A 35 -7.52 -15.99 -17.71
C LYS A 35 -6.37 -15.72 -16.74
N SER A 36 -5.90 -14.48 -16.67
CA SER A 36 -4.76 -14.09 -15.83
C SER A 36 -4.78 -12.60 -15.49
N HIS A 37 -4.53 -12.28 -14.21
CA HIS A 37 -4.36 -10.93 -13.72
C HIS A 37 -3.08 -10.24 -14.25
N ASN A 38 -2.14 -11.01 -14.83
CA ASN A 38 -0.87 -10.47 -15.34
C ASN A 38 -1.01 -9.83 -16.73
N ARG A 39 -1.97 -10.32 -17.52
CA ARG A 39 -2.24 -9.79 -18.86
C ARG A 39 -3.72 -9.86 -19.15
N ILE A 40 -4.33 -8.69 -19.26
CA ILE A 40 -5.74 -8.52 -19.63
C ILE A 40 -5.76 -7.89 -21.01
N GLU A 41 -6.04 -8.67 -22.03
CA GLU A 41 -5.86 -8.30 -23.43
C GLU A 41 -6.70 -7.08 -23.81
N GLU A 42 -7.95 -7.04 -23.39
CA GLU A 42 -8.84 -5.90 -23.55
C GLU A 42 -8.22 -4.58 -23.04
N MET A 43 -7.55 -4.62 -21.89
CA MET A 43 -6.95 -3.43 -21.30
C MET A 43 -5.64 -3.00 -21.99
N THR A 44 -4.85 -3.97 -22.46
CA THR A 44 -3.60 -3.66 -23.16
C THR A 44 -3.81 -3.02 -24.53
N GLN A 45 -4.94 -3.27 -25.15
CA GLN A 45 -5.32 -2.68 -26.45
C GLN A 45 -5.92 -1.27 -26.33
N ARG A 46 -6.34 -0.84 -25.14
CA ARG A 46 -6.92 0.49 -24.92
C ARG A 46 -5.89 1.60 -25.12
N PRO A 47 -6.30 2.77 -25.64
CA PRO A 47 -5.42 3.93 -25.76
C PRO A 47 -5.02 4.46 -24.37
N ASN A 48 -3.88 5.18 -24.30
CA ASN A 48 -3.39 5.76 -23.05
C ASN A 48 -4.39 6.74 -22.41
N SER A 49 -5.23 7.41 -23.21
CA SER A 49 -6.29 8.29 -22.74
C SER A 49 -7.32 7.59 -21.84
N ASP A 50 -7.45 6.27 -21.95
CA ASP A 50 -8.36 5.48 -21.11
C ASP A 50 -7.75 5.07 -19.77
N PHE A 51 -6.45 5.34 -19.54
CA PHE A 51 -5.77 4.94 -18.31
C PHE A 51 -6.48 5.44 -17.03
N PRO A 52 -6.98 6.69 -16.93
CA PRO A 52 -7.73 7.13 -15.75
C PRO A 52 -9.01 6.33 -15.49
N LYS A 53 -9.69 5.87 -16.55
CA LYS A 53 -10.86 4.98 -16.43
C LYS A 53 -10.45 3.59 -15.96
N MET A 54 -9.35 3.04 -16.51
CA MET A 54 -8.84 1.73 -16.13
C MET A 54 -8.34 1.69 -14.68
N LYS A 55 -7.87 2.81 -14.12
CA LYS A 55 -7.54 2.92 -12.68
C LYS A 55 -8.75 2.68 -11.77
N ARG A 56 -9.95 2.73 -12.30
CA ARG A 56 -11.20 2.40 -11.59
C ARG A 56 -11.65 0.95 -11.81
N PHE A 57 -10.82 0.10 -12.37
CA PHE A 57 -11.06 -1.34 -12.44
C PHE A 57 -10.36 -2.04 -11.29
N LEU A 58 -11.07 -2.95 -10.63
CA LEU A 58 -10.52 -3.83 -9.60
C LEU A 58 -10.17 -5.17 -10.24
N ILE A 59 -8.92 -5.57 -10.12
CA ILE A 59 -8.46 -6.87 -10.60
C ILE A 59 -8.30 -7.80 -9.41
N ILE A 60 -8.84 -9.01 -9.48
CA ILE A 60 -8.76 -10.00 -8.40
C ILE A 60 -8.16 -11.29 -8.94
N GLY A 61 -7.12 -11.77 -8.30
CA GLY A 61 -6.45 -13.01 -8.69
C GLY A 61 -5.78 -13.72 -7.52
N THR A 62 -4.94 -14.68 -7.83
CA THR A 62 -4.09 -15.39 -6.87
C THR A 62 -2.63 -15.11 -7.16
N ARG A 63 -1.84 -14.84 -6.11
CA ARG A 63 -0.40 -14.63 -6.25
C ARG A 63 0.31 -15.97 -6.26
N LYS A 64 1.00 -16.25 -7.38
CA LYS A 64 1.78 -17.49 -7.57
C LYS A 64 3.28 -17.29 -7.31
N THR A 65 3.78 -16.06 -7.48
CA THR A 65 5.21 -15.74 -7.33
C THR A 65 5.47 -15.03 -6.02
N HIS A 66 6.41 -15.57 -5.23
CA HIS A 66 6.71 -15.10 -3.86
C HIS A 66 8.22 -14.85 -3.69
N ARG A 67 8.88 -14.32 -4.71
CA ARG A 67 10.31 -14.00 -4.61
C ARG A 67 10.51 -12.76 -3.74
N TYR A 68 11.22 -12.91 -2.62
CA TYR A 68 11.67 -11.81 -1.79
C TYR A 68 12.94 -11.23 -2.42
N THR A 69 13.00 -9.91 -2.51
CA THR A 69 14.15 -9.20 -3.05
C THR A 69 14.88 -8.53 -1.90
N GLU A 70 16.18 -8.78 -1.79
CA GLU A 70 17.03 -8.10 -0.81
C GLU A 70 16.98 -6.59 -1.01
N ASN A 71 16.95 -5.88 0.10
CA ASN A 71 16.93 -4.42 0.15
C ASN A 71 17.85 -3.96 1.28
N HIS A 72 18.66 -2.94 1.01
CA HIS A 72 19.66 -2.44 1.95
C HIS A 72 19.39 -0.98 2.36
N LYS A 73 18.12 -0.54 2.26
CA LYS A 73 17.71 0.84 2.61
C LYS A 73 17.00 0.85 3.95
N ILE A 74 15.67 0.74 3.92
CA ILE A 74 14.81 0.88 5.11
C ILE A 74 14.33 -0.48 5.62
N SER A 75 14.39 -1.49 4.78
CA SER A 75 14.03 -2.88 5.08
C SER A 75 15.11 -3.83 4.56
N ASP A 76 15.17 -5.03 5.08
CA ASP A 76 16.08 -6.08 4.58
C ASP A 76 15.53 -6.76 3.33
N TYR A 77 14.20 -6.83 3.22
CA TYR A 77 13.53 -7.47 2.08
C TYR A 77 12.33 -6.69 1.58
N LEU A 78 12.19 -6.61 0.24
CA LEU A 78 10.95 -6.25 -0.43
C LEU A 78 10.13 -7.51 -0.67
N VAL A 79 8.90 -7.54 -0.18
CA VAL A 79 8.03 -8.72 -0.19
C VAL A 79 6.80 -8.47 -1.05
N PRO A 80 6.61 -9.25 -2.14
CA PRO A 80 5.33 -9.22 -2.86
C PRO A 80 4.22 -9.77 -1.94
N PHE A 81 3.21 -8.96 -1.69
CA PHE A 81 2.18 -9.31 -0.71
C PHE A 81 0.77 -9.24 -1.31
N THR A 82 -0.23 -8.89 -0.54
CA THR A 82 -1.66 -9.03 -0.83
C THR A 82 -2.17 -8.18 -1.99
N SER A 83 -1.41 -7.19 -2.44
CA SER A 83 -1.78 -6.39 -3.61
C SER A 83 -0.60 -5.95 -4.46
N SER A 84 -0.90 -5.40 -5.63
CA SER A 84 0.01 -4.64 -6.47
C SER A 84 -0.76 -3.59 -7.26
N GLY A 85 -0.09 -2.50 -7.63
CA GLY A 85 -0.75 -1.34 -8.22
C GLY A 85 -1.51 -0.52 -7.16
N CYS A 86 -2.18 0.53 -7.61
CA CYS A 86 -2.83 1.49 -6.73
C CYS A 86 -3.95 2.22 -7.50
N THR A 87 -4.94 2.78 -6.82
CA THR A 87 -5.99 3.61 -7.44
C THR A 87 -5.57 5.07 -7.58
N ALA A 88 -4.54 5.53 -6.87
CA ALA A 88 -4.01 6.87 -7.02
C ALA A 88 -3.38 7.11 -8.41
N MET A 89 -3.33 8.36 -8.80
CA MET A 89 -2.88 8.81 -10.13
C MET A 89 -1.61 9.66 -10.03
N CYS A 90 -0.66 9.28 -9.17
CA CYS A 90 0.62 9.98 -9.06
C CYS A 90 1.33 10.01 -10.42
N LEU A 91 1.68 11.19 -10.92
CA LEU A 91 2.23 11.38 -12.25
C LEU A 91 3.64 10.78 -12.44
N TYR A 92 4.36 10.57 -11.35
CA TYR A 92 5.69 9.92 -11.33
C TYR A 92 5.63 8.41 -11.05
N CYS A 93 4.46 7.79 -11.07
CA CYS A 93 4.29 6.42 -10.57
C CYS A 93 5.09 5.39 -11.41
N TYR A 94 6.16 4.86 -10.83
CA TYR A 94 7.00 3.85 -11.50
C TYR A 94 6.27 2.54 -11.79
N LEU A 95 5.18 2.24 -11.07
CA LEU A 95 4.37 1.06 -11.31
C LEU A 95 3.73 1.07 -12.71
N VAL A 96 3.46 2.27 -13.26
CA VAL A 96 2.92 2.41 -14.62
C VAL A 96 3.92 1.89 -15.65
N CYS A 97 5.21 2.15 -15.45
CA CYS A 97 6.28 1.68 -16.34
C CYS A 97 6.51 0.16 -16.21
N ASN A 98 6.45 -0.35 -14.98
CA ASN A 98 6.78 -1.76 -14.70
C ASN A 98 5.67 -2.75 -15.08
N TYR A 99 4.42 -2.31 -15.15
CA TYR A 99 3.25 -3.20 -15.35
C TYR A 99 2.55 -3.02 -16.71
N ASN A 100 3.24 -2.48 -17.72
CA ASN A 100 2.71 -2.37 -19.10
C ASN A 100 1.26 -1.91 -19.15
N LYS A 101 0.94 -0.72 -18.67
CA LYS A 101 -0.41 -0.17 -18.53
C LYS A 101 -1.29 -0.87 -17.49
N CYS A 102 -0.77 -1.81 -16.70
CA CYS A 102 -1.53 -2.58 -15.71
C CYS A 102 -1.29 -2.08 -14.27
N ALA A 103 -1.06 -0.78 -14.06
CA ALA A 103 -0.81 -0.18 -12.75
C ALA A 103 -2.10 0.11 -11.94
N TYR A 104 -3.21 -0.55 -12.26
CA TYR A 104 -4.42 -0.54 -11.45
C TYR A 104 -4.29 -1.47 -10.24
N LEU A 105 -5.21 -1.33 -9.30
CA LEU A 105 -5.19 -2.16 -8.11
C LEU A 105 -5.51 -3.61 -8.45
N ARG A 106 -4.57 -4.50 -8.14
CA ARG A 106 -4.74 -5.95 -8.19
C ARG A 106 -4.70 -6.50 -6.78
N LEU A 107 -5.73 -7.19 -6.37
CA LEU A 107 -5.85 -7.88 -5.08
C LEU A 107 -5.59 -9.36 -5.26
N PHE A 108 -4.87 -9.96 -4.31
CA PHE A 108 -4.58 -11.38 -4.29
C PHE A 108 -5.27 -12.03 -3.11
N VAL A 109 -6.20 -12.96 -3.40
CA VAL A 109 -7.10 -13.52 -2.40
C VAL A 109 -6.49 -14.63 -1.55
N ASN A 110 -5.35 -15.21 -1.96
CA ASN A 110 -4.64 -16.25 -1.22
C ASN A 110 -3.68 -15.66 -0.15
N ARG A 111 -4.19 -14.75 0.67
CA ARG A 111 -3.41 -14.03 1.69
C ARG A 111 -2.85 -14.94 2.77
N GLU A 112 -3.52 -16.04 3.07
CA GLU A 112 -3.10 -17.04 4.05
C GLU A 112 -1.78 -17.70 3.62
N ASP A 113 -1.66 -18.10 2.35
CA ASP A 113 -0.41 -18.67 1.80
C ASP A 113 0.75 -17.67 1.88
N MET A 114 0.47 -16.40 1.60
CA MET A 114 1.48 -15.33 1.68
C MET A 114 1.93 -15.08 3.10
N MET A 115 1.00 -15.10 4.05
CA MET A 115 1.29 -14.91 5.46
C MET A 115 2.11 -16.06 6.05
N GLU A 116 1.75 -17.31 5.76
CA GLU A 116 2.52 -18.49 6.16
C GLU A 116 3.97 -18.41 5.67
N ARG A 117 4.16 -18.03 4.40
CA ARG A 117 5.50 -17.82 3.82
C ARG A 117 6.25 -16.68 4.50
N LEU A 118 5.59 -15.58 4.80
CA LEU A 118 6.20 -14.44 5.49
C LEU A 118 6.66 -14.84 6.89
N ILE A 119 5.82 -15.50 7.67
CA ILE A 119 6.15 -16.02 9.00
C ILE A 119 7.32 -17.02 8.92
N LYS A 120 7.26 -17.97 7.99
CA LYS A 120 8.34 -18.94 7.79
C LYS A 120 9.68 -18.27 7.45
N ASN A 121 9.66 -17.26 6.56
CA ASN A 121 10.88 -16.54 6.18
C ASN A 121 11.38 -15.64 7.34
N SER A 122 10.50 -15.03 8.10
CA SER A 122 10.88 -14.16 9.23
C SER A 122 11.63 -14.91 10.35
N LYS A 123 11.45 -16.23 10.43
CA LYS A 123 12.13 -17.09 11.40
C LYS A 123 13.51 -17.59 10.92
N LYS A 124 13.89 -17.32 9.68
CA LYS A 124 15.21 -17.69 9.14
C LYS A 124 16.28 -16.68 9.60
N GLY A 125 17.51 -17.17 9.64
CA GLY A 125 18.67 -16.34 9.99
C GLY A 125 18.83 -16.12 11.50
N ALA A 126 20.01 -15.62 11.89
CA ALA A 126 20.37 -15.37 13.29
C ALA A 126 19.77 -14.06 13.83
N VAL A 127 19.66 -13.03 12.97
CA VAL A 127 19.20 -11.68 13.31
C VAL A 127 17.76 -11.45 12.85
N PRO A 128 16.91 -10.81 13.67
CA PRO A 128 15.58 -10.37 13.24
C PRO A 128 15.68 -9.41 12.07
N GLN A 129 14.79 -9.55 11.09
CA GLN A 129 14.79 -8.81 9.84
C GLN A 129 13.51 -7.98 9.66
N THR A 130 13.60 -6.95 8.83
CA THR A 130 12.48 -6.08 8.48
C THR A 130 12.02 -6.39 7.05
N PHE A 131 10.72 -6.67 6.90
CA PHE A 131 10.09 -7.05 5.64
C PHE A 131 9.16 -5.92 5.16
N GLU A 132 9.47 -5.31 4.02
CA GLU A 132 8.59 -4.33 3.41
C GLU A 132 7.51 -5.02 2.57
N ILE A 133 6.28 -5.01 3.06
CA ILE A 133 5.14 -5.72 2.46
C ILE A 133 4.29 -4.85 1.52
N GLY A 134 4.60 -3.58 1.37
CA GLY A 134 3.82 -2.59 0.61
C GLY A 134 4.56 -1.93 -0.57
N SER A 135 5.72 -2.45 -0.98
CA SER A 135 6.55 -1.79 -2.00
C SER A 135 5.89 -1.65 -3.39
N ASN A 136 4.98 -2.54 -3.73
CA ASN A 136 4.32 -2.58 -5.05
C ASN A 136 2.85 -2.10 -5.00
N SER A 137 2.42 -1.53 -3.88
CA SER A 137 1.03 -1.13 -3.65
C SER A 137 0.96 -0.08 -2.53
N ASP A 138 -0.24 0.36 -2.18
CA ASP A 138 -0.51 1.07 -0.93
C ASP A 138 -1.45 0.22 -0.08
N LEU A 139 -0.92 -0.36 1.01
CA LEU A 139 -1.67 -1.30 1.83
C LEU A 139 -2.71 -0.62 2.73
N VAL A 140 -2.55 0.66 3.06
CA VAL A 140 -3.58 1.41 3.80
C VAL A 140 -4.79 1.65 2.90
N LEU A 141 -4.56 1.99 1.62
CA LEU A 141 -5.63 2.04 0.63
C LEU A 141 -6.30 0.67 0.45
N GLU A 142 -5.49 -0.39 0.30
CA GLU A 142 -6.01 -1.75 0.15
C GLU A 142 -6.87 -2.16 1.36
N ASN A 143 -6.45 -1.80 2.58
CA ASN A 143 -7.16 -2.14 3.81
C ASN A 143 -8.58 -1.61 3.85
N MET A 144 -8.83 -0.44 3.24
CA MET A 144 -10.19 0.11 3.12
C MET A 144 -11.15 -0.80 2.31
N ILE A 145 -10.60 -1.76 1.56
CA ILE A 145 -11.36 -2.68 0.69
C ILE A 145 -11.39 -4.07 1.28
N THR A 146 -10.27 -4.54 1.82
CA THR A 146 -10.05 -5.96 2.16
C THR A 146 -9.98 -6.23 3.65
N ASN A 147 -9.72 -5.23 4.49
CA ASN A 147 -9.34 -5.36 5.90
C ASN A 147 -8.06 -6.22 6.10
N ASN A 148 -7.18 -6.28 5.11
CA ASN A 148 -6.00 -7.14 5.16
C ASN A 148 -4.99 -6.71 6.22
N LEU A 149 -4.72 -5.41 6.42
CA LEU A 149 -3.81 -4.96 7.50
C LEU A 149 -4.35 -5.28 8.87
N GLU A 150 -5.67 -5.18 9.08
CA GLU A 150 -6.33 -5.54 10.34
C GLU A 150 -6.15 -7.02 10.67
N TRP A 151 -6.01 -7.87 9.66
CA TRP A 151 -5.71 -9.29 9.82
C TRP A 151 -4.20 -9.57 9.92
N VAL A 152 -3.37 -8.94 9.07
CA VAL A 152 -1.92 -9.16 8.96
C VAL A 152 -1.18 -8.72 10.21
N ILE A 153 -1.47 -7.52 10.72
CA ILE A 153 -0.72 -6.91 11.83
C ILE A 153 -0.76 -7.80 13.09
N PRO A 154 -1.94 -8.21 13.62
CA PRO A 154 -1.97 -9.08 14.79
C PRO A 154 -1.41 -10.48 14.52
N ALA A 155 -1.61 -11.02 13.31
CA ALA A 155 -1.09 -12.34 12.95
C ALA A 155 0.44 -12.35 12.92
N PHE A 156 1.07 -11.35 12.32
CA PHE A 156 2.53 -11.24 12.33
C PHE A 156 3.07 -10.94 13.73
N ALA A 157 2.38 -10.13 14.51
CA ALA A 157 2.76 -9.85 15.91
C ALA A 157 2.87 -11.13 16.74
N ARG A 158 1.90 -12.04 16.63
CA ARG A 158 1.89 -13.31 17.36
C ARG A 158 2.96 -14.30 16.88
N GLU A 159 3.14 -14.44 15.59
CA GLU A 159 3.84 -15.59 15.00
C GLU A 159 5.13 -15.21 14.27
N GLY A 160 5.27 -13.98 13.81
CA GLY A 160 6.43 -13.51 13.09
C GLY A 160 7.60 -13.11 14.00
N ARG A 161 8.81 -13.16 13.43
CA ARG A 161 10.04 -12.64 14.04
C ARG A 161 10.54 -11.44 13.27
N GLY A 162 11.06 -10.43 13.97
CA GLY A 162 11.45 -9.15 13.34
C GLY A 162 10.26 -8.24 13.12
N GLN A 163 10.28 -7.48 12.04
CA GLN A 163 9.28 -6.44 11.79
C GLN A 163 8.76 -6.49 10.36
N ILE A 164 7.51 -6.07 10.18
CA ILE A 164 6.94 -5.71 8.88
C ILE A 164 6.88 -4.19 8.76
N THR A 165 6.97 -3.69 7.54
CA THR A 165 6.83 -2.25 7.27
C THR A 165 6.08 -2.02 5.97
N PHE A 166 5.36 -0.91 5.91
CA PHE A 166 4.60 -0.51 4.72
C PHE A 166 4.58 1.02 4.60
N PRO A 167 4.98 1.56 3.45
CA PRO A 167 4.82 2.97 3.14
C PRO A 167 3.40 3.24 2.65
N THR A 168 2.88 4.44 2.94
CA THR A 168 1.57 4.88 2.46
C THR A 168 1.53 6.38 2.16
N LYS A 169 0.59 6.77 1.28
CA LYS A 169 0.18 8.16 1.02
C LYS A 169 -1.29 8.40 1.45
N PHE A 170 -1.87 7.45 2.20
CA PHE A 170 -3.27 7.52 2.65
C PHE A 170 -3.34 7.59 4.17
N ALA A 171 -4.18 8.50 4.67
CA ALA A 171 -4.36 8.78 6.09
C ALA A 171 -5.49 7.96 6.76
N SER A 172 -6.04 6.96 6.09
CA SER A 172 -7.15 6.14 6.61
C SER A 172 -6.67 5.07 7.60
N VAL A 173 -5.99 5.50 8.67
CA VAL A 173 -5.34 4.62 9.67
C VAL A 173 -6.23 4.24 10.84
N LYS A 174 -7.40 4.86 10.99
CA LYS A 174 -8.30 4.64 12.14
C LYS A 174 -8.57 3.15 12.47
N PRO A 175 -8.79 2.25 11.48
CA PRO A 175 -8.99 0.83 11.76
C PRO A 175 -7.76 0.12 12.36
N LEU A 176 -6.58 0.72 12.27
CA LEU A 176 -5.32 0.11 12.71
C LEU A 176 -4.95 0.48 14.15
N LEU A 177 -5.53 1.55 14.71
CA LEU A 177 -5.08 2.14 15.98
C LEU A 177 -5.22 1.22 17.19
N GLY A 178 -6.21 0.31 17.18
CA GLY A 178 -6.48 -0.60 18.29
C GLY A 178 -5.92 -2.01 18.13
N LEU A 179 -5.07 -2.26 17.13
CA LEU A 179 -4.57 -3.60 16.86
C LEU A 179 -3.40 -3.98 17.78
N ASP A 180 -3.32 -5.27 18.15
CA ASP A 180 -2.16 -5.82 18.87
C ASP A 180 -1.00 -6.03 17.88
N HIS A 181 -0.15 -5.02 17.74
CA HIS A 181 1.01 -5.03 16.83
C HIS A 181 2.34 -5.38 17.53
N GLN A 182 2.41 -5.36 18.87
CA GLN A 182 3.60 -5.68 19.68
C GLN A 182 4.88 -4.95 19.23
N GLY A 183 4.78 -3.75 18.65
CA GLY A 183 5.92 -3.00 18.07
C GLY A 183 6.53 -3.62 16.81
N LYS A 184 5.95 -4.69 16.26
CA LYS A 184 6.47 -5.40 15.09
C LYS A 184 5.99 -4.86 13.74
N SER A 185 5.19 -3.81 13.73
CA SER A 185 4.70 -3.17 12.49
C SER A 185 5.13 -1.72 12.45
N ILE A 186 5.99 -1.36 11.50
CA ILE A 186 6.50 0.00 11.32
C ILE A 186 5.62 0.71 10.30
N PHE A 187 4.96 1.78 10.72
CA PHE A 187 4.17 2.63 9.85
C PHE A 187 5.03 3.71 9.23
N ARG A 188 5.01 3.86 7.90
CA ARG A 188 5.78 4.91 7.21
C ARG A 188 4.88 5.76 6.34
N MET A 189 4.83 7.06 6.63
CA MET A 189 4.06 8.01 5.84
C MET A 189 4.94 8.71 4.81
N SER A 190 4.57 8.61 3.55
CA SER A 190 5.19 9.41 2.49
C SER A 190 4.56 10.81 2.48
N VAL A 191 5.41 11.83 2.49
CA VAL A 191 5.00 13.25 2.50
C VAL A 191 5.67 14.03 1.36
N ASN A 192 4.98 15.07 0.91
CA ASN A 192 5.45 16.04 -0.06
C ASN A 192 4.82 17.41 0.25
N PRO A 193 5.36 18.54 -0.26
CA PRO A 193 4.68 19.82 -0.19
C PRO A 193 3.24 19.73 -0.71
N GLN A 194 2.29 20.44 -0.07
CA GLN A 194 0.87 20.35 -0.44
C GLN A 194 0.62 20.60 -1.93
N GLU A 195 1.33 21.57 -2.52
CA GLU A 195 1.25 21.84 -3.97
C GLU A 195 1.62 20.61 -4.83
N ILE A 196 2.65 19.86 -4.41
CA ILE A 196 3.02 18.60 -5.08
C ILE A 196 1.95 17.53 -4.91
N ILE A 197 1.34 17.46 -3.73
CA ILE A 197 0.22 16.54 -3.48
C ILE A 197 -0.96 16.87 -4.39
N ASP A 198 -1.33 18.15 -4.50
CA ASP A 198 -2.49 18.59 -5.26
C ASP A 198 -2.34 18.40 -6.77
N HIS A 199 -1.13 18.59 -7.30
CA HIS A 199 -0.90 18.61 -8.76
C HIS A 199 -0.20 17.36 -9.31
N ILE A 200 0.49 16.59 -8.48
CA ILE A 200 1.32 15.45 -8.90
C ILE A 200 0.92 14.15 -8.21
N GLU A 201 0.56 14.17 -6.92
CA GLU A 201 0.14 12.96 -6.17
C GLU A 201 -1.40 12.79 -6.16
N LEU A 202 -2.01 12.90 -7.32
CA LEU A 202 -3.46 12.95 -7.49
C LEU A 202 -4.18 11.75 -6.85
N GLY A 203 -5.19 12.03 -6.04
CA GLY A 203 -6.03 11.02 -5.39
C GLY A 203 -5.43 10.43 -4.11
N THR A 204 -4.40 11.05 -3.55
CA THR A 204 -3.82 10.71 -2.24
C THR A 204 -4.31 11.66 -1.15
N SER A 205 -4.00 11.39 0.12
CA SER A 205 -4.41 12.23 1.25
C SER A 205 -3.63 13.55 1.30
N PRO A 206 -4.23 14.68 1.71
CA PRO A 206 -3.54 15.95 1.88
C PRO A 206 -2.53 15.90 3.05
N LEU A 207 -1.53 16.80 3.03
CA LEU A 207 -0.40 16.79 3.96
C LEU A 207 -0.83 16.82 5.43
N HIS A 208 -1.76 17.70 5.80
CA HIS A 208 -2.21 17.81 7.19
C HIS A 208 -2.82 16.49 7.73
N GLN A 209 -3.55 15.75 6.88
CA GLN A 209 -4.08 14.43 7.27
C GLN A 209 -2.96 13.39 7.39
N ARG A 210 -1.92 13.46 6.55
CA ARG A 210 -0.77 12.56 6.65
C ARG A 210 -0.01 12.80 7.95
N ILE A 211 0.20 14.05 8.35
CA ILE A 211 0.82 14.42 9.64
C ILE A 211 -0.02 13.89 10.80
N GLN A 212 -1.33 14.12 10.77
CA GLN A 212 -2.22 13.61 11.82
C GLN A 212 -2.18 12.07 11.90
N ALA A 213 -2.17 11.37 10.77
CA ALA A 213 -2.07 9.91 10.76
C ALA A 213 -0.76 9.39 11.37
N VAL A 214 0.36 10.09 11.21
CA VAL A 214 1.63 9.76 11.89
C VAL A 214 1.49 9.91 13.40
N ASN A 215 0.89 11.02 13.86
CA ASN A 215 0.65 11.25 15.28
C ASN A 215 -0.26 10.17 15.87
N ASP A 216 -1.38 9.86 15.20
CA ASP A 216 -2.34 8.85 15.66
C ASP A 216 -1.69 7.45 15.77
N MET A 217 -0.91 7.05 14.77
CA MET A 217 -0.21 5.77 14.78
C MET A 217 0.88 5.72 15.87
N CYS A 218 1.60 6.83 16.08
CA CYS A 218 2.58 6.93 17.15
C CYS A 218 1.91 6.85 18.53
N GLU A 219 0.77 7.53 18.74
CA GLU A 219 0.00 7.45 19.99
C GLU A 219 -0.52 6.03 20.24
N ALA A 220 -0.92 5.32 19.18
CA ALA A 220 -1.30 3.91 19.24
C ALA A 220 -0.11 2.95 19.51
N GLY A 221 1.13 3.47 19.63
CA GLY A 221 2.33 2.69 19.98
C GLY A 221 3.09 2.08 18.82
N TYR A 222 2.71 2.38 17.57
CA TYR A 222 3.49 1.93 16.41
C TYR A 222 4.82 2.66 16.29
N PRO A 223 5.92 1.98 15.96
CA PRO A 223 7.08 2.65 15.38
C PRO A 223 6.66 3.39 14.11
N VAL A 224 7.05 4.65 13.97
CA VAL A 224 6.66 5.49 12.83
C VAL A 224 7.87 6.02 12.09
N GLY A 225 7.71 6.34 10.81
CA GLY A 225 8.74 6.99 10.01
C GLY A 225 8.13 7.84 8.91
N ILE A 226 8.90 8.81 8.43
CA ILE A 226 8.54 9.70 7.34
C ILE A 226 9.42 9.44 6.13
N LEU A 227 8.81 9.48 4.95
CA LEU A 227 9.49 9.38 3.66
C LEU A 227 9.21 10.65 2.85
N ILE A 228 10.25 11.40 2.50
CA ILE A 228 10.17 12.49 1.52
C ILE A 228 10.66 11.93 0.19
N ALA A 229 9.74 11.30 -0.57
CA ALA A 229 10.09 10.59 -1.79
C ALA A 229 8.90 10.50 -2.77
N PRO A 230 9.14 10.84 -4.07
CA PRO A 230 10.33 11.49 -4.61
C PRO A 230 10.38 12.98 -4.26
N ILE A 231 11.57 13.58 -4.31
CA ILE A 231 11.73 15.04 -4.31
C ILE A 231 11.50 15.51 -5.75
N ILE A 232 10.55 16.44 -5.93
CA ILE A 232 10.20 17.01 -7.22
C ILE A 232 10.93 18.35 -7.41
N LEU A 233 11.85 18.38 -8.37
CA LEU A 233 12.67 19.56 -8.66
C LEU A 233 11.91 20.48 -9.65
N ASN A 234 11.04 21.32 -9.12
CA ASN A 234 10.34 22.37 -9.86
C ASN A 234 10.82 23.76 -9.38
N ASP A 235 10.31 24.83 -9.99
CA ASP A 235 10.65 26.19 -9.59
C ASP A 235 10.35 26.42 -8.10
N GLY A 236 11.35 26.93 -7.36
CA GLY A 236 11.26 27.16 -5.92
C GLY A 236 11.23 25.89 -5.06
N TRP A 237 11.63 24.74 -5.57
CA TRP A 237 11.56 23.47 -4.84
C TRP A 237 12.26 23.50 -3.47
N LYS A 238 13.40 24.19 -3.36
CA LYS A 238 14.13 24.27 -2.08
C LYS A 238 13.28 24.92 -0.97
N GLU A 239 12.65 26.04 -1.28
CA GLU A 239 11.76 26.76 -0.34
C GLU A 239 10.53 25.92 0.00
N LYS A 240 9.95 25.24 -0.99
CA LYS A 240 8.79 24.36 -0.78
C LYS A 240 9.12 23.20 0.15
N TYR A 241 10.29 22.59 0.00
CA TYR A 241 10.72 21.49 0.88
C TYR A 241 11.19 21.99 2.26
N MET A 242 11.79 23.18 2.37
CA MET A 242 12.04 23.81 3.68
C MET A 242 10.75 24.04 4.43
N ASN A 243 9.75 24.64 3.77
CA ASN A 243 8.42 24.83 4.36
C ASN A 243 7.74 23.49 4.75
N LEU A 244 7.92 22.43 3.96
CA LEU A 244 7.45 21.10 4.35
C LEU A 244 8.09 20.64 5.67
N ILE A 245 9.41 20.85 5.84
CA ILE A 245 10.12 20.47 7.07
C ILE A 245 9.61 21.28 8.26
N ASP A 246 9.37 22.58 8.09
CA ASP A 246 8.79 23.43 9.14
C ASP A 246 7.38 22.93 9.52
N GLN A 247 6.52 22.63 8.52
CA GLN A 247 5.20 22.06 8.78
C GLN A 247 5.24 20.71 9.50
N LEU A 248 6.24 19.88 9.21
CA LEU A 248 6.45 18.60 9.91
C LEU A 248 6.94 18.86 11.35
N ALA A 249 7.86 19.81 11.53
CA ALA A 249 8.36 20.19 12.84
C ALA A 249 7.25 20.73 13.75
N ASP A 250 6.34 21.52 13.22
CA ASP A 250 5.22 22.11 13.98
C ASP A 250 4.07 21.12 14.19
N GLY A 251 3.78 20.29 13.18
CA GLY A 251 2.59 19.42 13.17
C GLY A 251 2.78 18.07 13.84
N LEU A 252 4.01 17.57 13.96
CA LEU A 252 4.30 16.31 14.63
C LEU A 252 4.39 16.49 16.15
N THR A 253 3.82 15.54 16.89
CA THR A 253 3.98 15.50 18.35
C THR A 253 5.43 15.21 18.73
N GLU A 254 5.84 15.66 19.92
CA GLU A 254 7.19 15.37 20.45
C GLU A 254 7.48 13.88 20.55
N LYS A 255 6.45 13.08 20.82
CA LYS A 255 6.54 11.62 20.84
C LYS A 255 6.85 11.07 19.46
N ALA A 256 6.16 11.54 18.41
CA ALA A 256 6.41 11.13 17.03
C ALA A 256 7.81 11.52 16.56
N LYS A 257 8.27 12.75 16.85
CA LYS A 257 9.63 13.22 16.54
C LYS A 257 10.71 12.34 17.17
N LYS A 258 10.53 11.93 18.42
CA LYS A 258 11.49 11.09 19.15
C LYS A 258 11.48 9.63 18.72
N SER A 259 10.43 9.16 18.05
CA SER A 259 10.30 7.77 17.61
C SER A 259 10.84 7.52 16.19
N MET A 260 11.19 8.58 15.47
CA MET A 260 11.82 8.54 14.15
C MET A 260 13.34 8.58 14.23
#